data_5705b44063e3e25071d95832f84f098d
#
_entry.id   5705b44063e3e25071d95832f84f098d
#
_cell.length_a   1.000
_cell.length_b   1.000
_cell.length_c   1.000
_cell.angle_alpha   90.00
_cell.angle_beta   90.00
_cell.angle_gamma   90.00
#
_symmetry.space_group_name_H-M   'P 1'
#
loop_
_entity.id
_entity.type
_entity.pdbx_description
1 polymer ?
#
loop_
_entity_poly.entity_id
_entity_poly.type
_entity_poly.pdbx_seq_one_letter_code
_entity_poly.pdbx_strand_id
1 'polypeptide(L)'
;MRHASEAQIRPWFAIVLIAIASITTWSGAVFSCEKPVYLTLDTGHMAVAPLMADILKRHSVKVTFFAAQERTQEGDGSLGEHWAPWWRSRAGEGHEFASHTWDHVYWRADLPGTPPRFKVQPSAGQQQGQTFTVGAPEYCQQLQRASDRLQAVTGKKPLPLFRAPGGKTSAQLLATAKSCGYVHVGWAAAGFLGDELASDKFSNASLLAKALRDIRSGDILMAHLGIWSRQDPWAPAVLEPLLVGLKARGFCFATLREHPAYRAWVAAGG
;
A
#
# COMPACT_ATOMS: atom_id res chain seq x y z
N MET A 1 100.68 25.07 9.20
CA MET A 1 100.29 24.50 7.93
C MET A 1 99.14 23.48 8.18
N ARG A 2 97.86 23.84 8.07
CA ARG A 2 96.72 22.88 8.02
C ARG A 2 95.61 23.60 7.23
N HIS A 3 95.34 23.10 6.04
CA HIS A 3 94.25 23.56 5.19
C HIS A 3 92.90 23.14 5.80
N ALA A 4 91.99 24.10 5.97
CA ALA A 4 90.62 23.85 6.28
C ALA A 4 89.84 23.79 4.95
N SER A 5 89.13 22.67 4.75
CA SER A 5 88.26 22.45 3.62
C SER A 5 86.83 22.92 3.96
N GLU A 6 86.34 23.88 3.19
CA GLU A 6 84.97 24.38 3.28
C GLU A 6 84.02 23.38 2.57
N ALA A 7 83.09 22.89 3.32
CA ALA A 7 82.01 22.04 2.79
C ALA A 7 80.84 22.95 2.39
N GLN A 8 80.53 23.02 1.08
CA GLN A 8 79.33 23.71 0.54
C GLN A 8 78.07 22.87 0.78
N ILE A 9 77.11 23.40 1.50
CA ILE A 9 75.82 22.86 1.75
C ILE A 9 74.88 23.34 0.61
N ARG A 10 74.37 22.39 -0.22
CA ARG A 10 73.35 22.70 -1.23
C ARG A 10 71.97 22.56 -0.58
N PRO A 11 71.04 23.52 -0.75
CA PRO A 11 69.69 23.38 -0.29
C PRO A 11 68.87 22.54 -1.28
N TRP A 12 68.28 21.46 -0.78
CA TRP A 12 67.28 20.67 -1.51
C TRP A 12 65.94 21.32 -1.38
N PHE A 13 65.43 21.87 -2.50
CA PHE A 13 64.04 22.31 -2.59
C PHE A 13 63.14 21.08 -2.80
N ALA A 14 62.40 20.72 -1.78
CA ALA A 14 61.35 19.70 -1.89
C ALA A 14 60.12 20.35 -2.53
N ILE A 15 59.81 19.95 -3.76
CA ILE A 15 58.54 20.31 -4.43
C ILE A 15 57.43 19.45 -3.88
N VAL A 16 56.57 20.02 -3.04
CA VAL A 16 55.35 19.35 -2.58
C VAL A 16 54.28 19.50 -3.68
N LEU A 17 54.04 18.40 -4.42
CA LEU A 17 52.92 18.31 -5.35
C LEU A 17 51.62 18.05 -4.55
N ILE A 18 50.81 19.09 -4.39
CA ILE A 18 49.46 18.96 -3.83
C ILE A 18 48.55 18.43 -4.94
N ALA A 19 48.23 17.13 -4.87
CA ALA A 19 47.22 16.53 -5.73
C ALA A 19 45.83 16.99 -5.24
N ILE A 20 45.20 17.89 -5.96
CA ILE A 20 43.80 18.27 -5.73
C ILE A 20 42.93 17.17 -6.29
N ALA A 21 42.44 16.29 -5.41
CA ALA A 21 41.45 15.30 -5.75
C ALA A 21 40.08 16.00 -5.97
N SER A 22 39.69 16.16 -7.22
CA SER A 22 38.34 16.65 -7.58
C SER A 22 37.30 15.59 -7.20
N ILE A 23 36.61 15.81 -6.09
CA ILE A 23 35.46 15.01 -5.68
C ILE A 23 34.30 15.43 -6.59
N THR A 24 34.05 14.68 -7.66
CA THR A 24 32.83 14.77 -8.44
C THR A 24 31.68 14.21 -7.61
N THR A 25 30.91 15.07 -6.96
CA THR A 25 29.64 14.70 -6.33
C THR A 25 28.66 14.36 -7.44
N TRP A 26 28.42 13.09 -7.65
CA TRP A 26 27.29 12.65 -8.45
C TRP A 26 26.01 12.99 -7.68
N SER A 27 25.43 14.14 -8.02
CA SER A 27 24.04 14.45 -7.64
C SER A 27 23.15 13.52 -8.44
N GLY A 28 22.82 12.36 -7.88
CA GLY A 28 21.77 11.53 -8.42
C GLY A 28 20.51 12.38 -8.50
N ALA A 29 20.01 12.64 -9.71
CA ALA A 29 18.72 13.29 -9.91
C ALA A 29 17.67 12.47 -9.16
N VAL A 30 17.14 13.02 -8.07
CA VAL A 30 15.96 12.49 -7.42
C VAL A 30 14.83 12.73 -8.42
N PHE A 31 14.45 11.68 -9.16
CA PHE A 31 13.28 11.73 -10.02
C PHE A 31 12.08 12.02 -9.14
N SER A 32 11.66 13.28 -9.07
CA SER A 32 10.40 13.63 -8.44
C SER A 32 9.27 13.07 -9.29
N CYS A 33 8.38 12.34 -8.64
CA CYS A 33 7.20 11.82 -9.30
C CYS A 33 6.20 12.97 -9.55
N GLU A 34 6.13 13.46 -10.77
CA GLU A 34 5.26 14.58 -11.15
C GLU A 34 3.79 14.17 -11.34
N LYS A 35 3.54 12.91 -11.70
CA LYS A 35 2.20 12.37 -11.91
C LYS A 35 1.98 11.10 -11.07
N PRO A 36 1.93 11.24 -9.72
CA PRO A 36 1.75 10.08 -8.86
C PRO A 36 0.35 9.49 -9.01
N VAL A 37 0.28 8.17 -8.96
CA VAL A 37 -0.94 7.39 -8.69
C VAL A 37 -0.67 6.43 -7.56
N TYR A 38 -1.70 6.07 -6.80
CA TYR A 38 -1.58 5.30 -5.59
C TYR A 38 -2.35 3.99 -5.76
N LEU A 39 -1.66 2.96 -6.25
CA LEU A 39 -2.27 1.63 -6.39
C LEU A 39 -2.43 1.00 -5.01
N THR A 40 -3.64 0.58 -4.71
CA THR A 40 -3.99 -0.12 -3.47
C THR A 40 -4.65 -1.44 -3.79
N LEU A 41 -4.37 -2.45 -2.96
CA LEU A 41 -4.90 -3.79 -3.13
C LEU A 41 -5.54 -4.25 -1.82
N ASP A 42 -6.83 -4.57 -1.89
CA ASP A 42 -7.55 -5.15 -0.78
C ASP A 42 -7.37 -6.68 -0.80
N THR A 43 -7.49 -7.34 0.34
CA THR A 43 -7.53 -8.80 0.41
C THR A 43 -8.70 -9.35 -0.40
N GLY A 44 -8.80 -10.64 -0.49
CA GLY A 44 -9.82 -11.43 -1.14
C GLY A 44 -9.42 -12.89 -1.03
N HIS A 45 -9.73 -13.73 -2.04
CA HIS A 45 -9.40 -15.16 -1.98
C HIS A 45 -7.91 -15.50 -2.14
N MET A 46 -7.05 -14.53 -2.38
CA MET A 46 -5.58 -14.59 -2.45
C MET A 46 -4.98 -15.44 -3.60
N ALA A 47 -5.76 -16.15 -4.38
CA ALA A 47 -5.21 -17.08 -5.38
C ALA A 47 -4.36 -16.40 -6.47
N VAL A 48 -4.58 -15.11 -6.75
CA VAL A 48 -3.77 -14.33 -7.70
C VAL A 48 -2.69 -13.49 -7.02
N ALA A 49 -2.60 -13.52 -5.69
CA ALA A 49 -1.66 -12.71 -4.94
C ALA A 49 -0.18 -12.97 -5.30
N PRO A 50 0.29 -14.22 -5.48
CA PRO A 50 1.65 -14.48 -5.93
C PRO A 50 1.94 -13.89 -7.31
N LEU A 51 1.03 -14.08 -8.27
CA LEU A 51 1.15 -13.52 -9.62
C LEU A 51 1.20 -11.99 -9.61
N MET A 52 0.32 -11.35 -8.85
CA MET A 52 0.30 -9.89 -8.73
C MET A 52 1.60 -9.37 -8.10
N ALA A 53 2.12 -10.07 -7.10
CA ALA A 53 3.39 -9.72 -6.47
C ALA A 53 4.56 -9.76 -7.47
N ASP A 54 4.62 -10.79 -8.31
CA ASP A 54 5.65 -10.91 -9.35
C ASP A 54 5.55 -9.78 -10.39
N ILE A 55 4.34 -9.42 -10.79
CA ILE A 55 4.10 -8.27 -11.69
C ILE A 55 4.59 -6.97 -11.04
N LEU A 56 4.18 -6.70 -9.80
CA LEU A 56 4.59 -5.50 -9.08
C LEU A 56 6.11 -5.41 -8.95
N LYS A 57 6.76 -6.52 -8.64
CA LYS A 57 8.22 -6.62 -8.53
C LYS A 57 8.93 -6.35 -9.85
N ARG A 58 8.51 -7.01 -10.96
CA ARG A 58 9.08 -6.78 -12.30
C ARG A 58 8.98 -5.33 -12.73
N HIS A 59 7.88 -4.68 -12.38
CA HIS A 59 7.65 -3.27 -12.71
C HIS A 59 8.14 -2.29 -11.64
N SER A 60 8.79 -2.75 -10.56
CA SER A 60 9.27 -1.91 -9.46
C SER A 60 8.17 -0.98 -8.90
N VAL A 61 6.94 -1.50 -8.80
CA VAL A 61 5.78 -0.76 -8.27
C VAL A 61 5.56 -1.11 -6.81
N LYS A 62 5.48 -0.08 -5.96
CA LYS A 62 5.08 -0.22 -4.55
C LYS A 62 3.60 0.10 -4.41
N VAL A 63 2.92 -0.63 -3.53
CA VAL A 63 1.48 -0.47 -3.28
C VAL A 63 1.21 -0.41 -1.78
N THR A 64 0.01 0.03 -1.43
CA THR A 64 -0.52 -0.14 -0.08
C THR A 64 -1.58 -1.24 -0.09
N PHE A 65 -1.39 -2.25 0.75
CA PHE A 65 -2.36 -3.32 0.95
C PHE A 65 -3.31 -2.99 2.10
N PHE A 66 -4.60 -3.20 1.89
CA PHE A 66 -5.60 -3.18 2.94
C PHE A 66 -6.02 -4.62 3.24
N ALA A 67 -5.79 -5.08 4.46
CA ALA A 67 -5.96 -6.49 4.78
C ALA A 67 -7.00 -6.75 5.86
N ALA A 68 -7.85 -7.73 5.57
CA ALA A 68 -8.80 -8.37 6.48
C ALA A 68 -8.47 -9.87 6.57
N GLN A 69 -8.97 -10.59 7.59
CA GLN A 69 -8.84 -12.05 7.69
C GLN A 69 -9.98 -12.73 6.94
N GLU A 70 -9.88 -12.72 5.62
CA GLU A 70 -10.89 -13.31 4.74
C GLU A 70 -10.59 -14.76 4.42
N ARG A 71 -11.63 -15.48 4.02
CA ARG A 71 -11.50 -16.84 3.49
C ARG A 71 -10.67 -16.81 2.20
N THR A 72 -9.74 -17.73 2.09
CA THR A 72 -8.87 -17.91 0.93
C THR A 72 -9.12 -19.23 0.23
N GLN A 73 -8.62 -19.41 -1.00
CA GLN A 73 -8.68 -20.68 -1.70
C GLN A 73 -7.78 -21.72 -1.01
N GLU A 74 -6.63 -21.27 -0.49
CA GLU A 74 -5.66 -22.12 0.20
C GLU A 74 -5.32 -21.51 1.58
N GLY A 75 -5.14 -22.38 2.56
CA GLY A 75 -4.70 -22.00 3.90
C GLY A 75 -5.84 -21.59 4.84
N ASP A 76 -5.47 -20.86 5.87
CA ASP A 76 -6.26 -20.54 7.06
C ASP A 76 -6.80 -19.09 7.08
N GLY A 77 -6.89 -18.49 5.91
CA GLY A 77 -7.34 -17.11 5.70
C GLY A 77 -6.19 -16.17 5.33
N SER A 78 -6.54 -15.03 4.74
CA SER A 78 -5.59 -14.09 4.12
C SER A 78 -4.55 -13.50 5.07
N LEU A 79 -4.84 -13.42 6.36
CA LEU A 79 -3.91 -13.04 7.43
C LEU A 79 -3.49 -14.26 8.31
N GLY A 80 -3.77 -15.48 7.86
CA GLY A 80 -3.40 -16.71 8.53
C GLY A 80 -1.91 -17.06 8.43
N GLU A 81 -1.53 -18.19 9.03
CA GLU A 81 -0.11 -18.63 9.04
C GLU A 81 0.35 -19.06 7.64
N HIS A 82 -0.53 -19.61 6.82
CA HIS A 82 -0.23 -19.98 5.43
C HIS A 82 0.31 -18.79 4.63
N TRP A 83 -0.31 -17.62 4.78
CA TRP A 83 0.05 -16.40 4.03
C TRP A 83 1.10 -15.52 4.71
N ALA A 84 1.48 -15.80 5.96
CA ALA A 84 2.45 -15.01 6.69
C ALA A 84 3.81 -14.86 5.97
N PRO A 85 4.39 -15.90 5.30
CA PRO A 85 5.61 -15.73 4.51
C PRO A 85 5.44 -14.79 3.32
N TRP A 86 4.27 -14.81 2.67
CA TRP A 86 3.96 -13.92 1.56
C TRP A 86 3.95 -12.46 2.01
N TRP A 87 3.28 -12.15 3.14
CA TRP A 87 3.25 -10.80 3.72
C TRP A 87 4.65 -10.31 4.13
N ARG A 88 5.47 -11.16 4.72
CA ARG A 88 6.89 -10.83 5.04
C ARG A 88 7.66 -10.43 3.79
N SER A 89 7.49 -11.16 2.71
CA SER A 89 8.15 -10.84 1.44
C SER A 89 7.70 -9.47 0.90
N ARG A 90 6.40 -9.18 0.95
CA ARG A 90 5.88 -7.85 0.54
C ARG A 90 6.45 -6.73 1.40
N ALA A 91 6.60 -6.95 2.71
CA ALA A 91 7.25 -6.00 3.60
C ALA A 91 8.73 -5.78 3.23
N GLY A 92 9.47 -6.84 2.94
CA GLY A 92 10.86 -6.77 2.46
C GLY A 92 11.01 -6.02 1.14
N GLU A 93 10.02 -6.10 0.27
CA GLU A 93 9.98 -5.38 -1.01
C GLU A 93 9.59 -3.91 -0.88
N GLY A 94 9.22 -3.43 0.31
CA GLY A 94 8.91 -2.04 0.57
C GLY A 94 7.46 -1.63 0.31
N HIS A 95 6.54 -2.60 0.25
CA HIS A 95 5.11 -2.31 0.27
C HIS A 95 4.64 -1.83 1.65
N GLU A 96 3.51 -1.14 1.68
CA GLU A 96 2.85 -0.63 2.90
C GLU A 96 1.59 -1.43 3.20
N PHE A 97 1.14 -1.38 4.45
CA PHE A 97 0.00 -2.15 4.93
C PHE A 97 -0.94 -1.27 5.73
N ALA A 98 -2.24 -1.56 5.68
CA ALA A 98 -3.29 -0.89 6.41
C ALA A 98 -4.45 -1.84 6.73
N SER A 99 -5.34 -1.44 7.62
CA SER A 99 -6.46 -2.27 8.06
C SER A 99 -7.62 -2.25 7.06
N HIS A 100 -8.23 -3.44 6.85
CA HIS A 100 -9.51 -3.58 6.15
C HIS A 100 -10.62 -4.12 7.07
N THR A 101 -10.51 -3.89 8.38
CA THR A 101 -11.18 -4.58 9.49
C THR A 101 -10.81 -6.07 9.56
N TRP A 102 -10.88 -6.67 10.74
CA TRP A 102 -10.44 -8.07 10.87
C TRP A 102 -11.37 -9.04 10.15
N ASP A 103 -12.69 -8.98 10.44
CA ASP A 103 -13.68 -9.89 9.87
C ASP A 103 -14.33 -9.34 8.58
N HIS A 104 -13.66 -8.38 7.89
CA HIS A 104 -14.18 -7.70 6.71
C HIS A 104 -15.61 -7.18 6.95
N VAL A 105 -15.73 -6.25 7.89
CA VAL A 105 -17.00 -5.80 8.48
C VAL A 105 -17.67 -4.70 7.66
N TYR A 106 -18.73 -5.04 6.94
CA TYR A 106 -19.58 -4.06 6.26
C TYR A 106 -20.39 -3.24 7.26
N TRP A 107 -20.25 -1.92 7.24
CA TRP A 107 -21.19 -1.01 7.85
C TRP A 107 -22.53 -1.04 7.10
N ARG A 108 -23.63 -1.08 7.85
CA ARG A 108 -25.00 -1.10 7.28
C ARG A 108 -25.80 0.14 7.66
N ALA A 109 -25.71 0.61 8.91
CA ALA A 109 -26.37 1.81 9.39
C ALA A 109 -25.77 2.30 10.71
N ASP A 110 -25.90 3.60 10.96
CA ASP A 110 -25.76 4.16 12.30
C ASP A 110 -27.01 3.87 13.11
N LEU A 111 -26.85 3.64 14.40
CA LEU A 111 -27.95 3.49 15.33
C LEU A 111 -28.04 4.72 16.25
N PRO A 112 -29.25 5.13 16.63
CA PRO A 112 -29.45 6.30 17.49
C PRO A 112 -28.84 6.06 18.89
N GLY A 113 -28.46 7.15 19.53
CA GLY A 113 -27.97 7.16 20.92
C GLY A 113 -26.48 7.42 21.06
N THR A 114 -26.06 7.59 22.32
CA THR A 114 -24.67 7.79 22.74
C THR A 114 -24.35 6.74 23.80
N PRO A 115 -23.20 6.05 23.73
CA PRO A 115 -22.13 6.15 22.73
C PRO A 115 -22.52 5.63 21.33
N PRO A 116 -21.73 5.94 20.28
CA PRO A 116 -21.98 5.49 18.91
C PRO A 116 -22.14 3.98 18.80
N ARG A 117 -23.15 3.52 18.06
CA ARG A 117 -23.40 2.11 17.74
C ARG A 117 -23.70 1.97 16.24
N PHE A 118 -23.33 0.84 15.68
CA PHE A 118 -23.45 0.56 14.27
C PHE A 118 -24.11 -0.80 14.01
N LYS A 119 -25.02 -0.83 13.05
CA LYS A 119 -25.47 -2.08 12.44
C LYS A 119 -24.42 -2.53 11.46
N VAL A 120 -23.91 -3.74 11.62
CA VAL A 120 -22.83 -4.29 10.80
C VAL A 120 -23.13 -5.68 10.31
N GLN A 121 -22.41 -6.10 9.25
CA GLN A 121 -22.49 -7.46 8.70
C GLN A 121 -21.09 -7.85 8.18
N PRO A 122 -20.33 -8.68 8.88
CA PRO A 122 -19.06 -9.18 8.40
C PRO A 122 -19.24 -10.18 7.26
N SER A 123 -18.28 -10.24 6.34
CA SER A 123 -18.22 -11.28 5.30
C SER A 123 -17.19 -12.36 5.60
N ALA A 124 -16.52 -12.28 6.75
CA ALA A 124 -15.57 -13.28 7.23
C ALA A 124 -15.77 -13.54 8.73
N GLY A 125 -15.04 -14.52 9.25
CA GLY A 125 -15.06 -14.86 10.68
C GLY A 125 -16.30 -15.66 11.11
N GLN A 126 -16.43 -15.83 12.43
CA GLN A 126 -17.49 -16.69 13.02
C GLN A 126 -18.90 -16.14 12.79
N GLN A 127 -19.04 -14.84 12.64
CA GLN A 127 -20.33 -14.16 12.45
C GLN A 127 -20.58 -13.80 10.97
N GLN A 128 -19.90 -14.47 10.04
CA GLN A 128 -20.05 -14.23 8.61
C GLN A 128 -21.52 -14.24 8.17
N GLY A 129 -21.94 -13.20 7.47
CA GLY A 129 -23.28 -13.03 6.92
C GLY A 129 -24.35 -12.61 7.93
N GLN A 130 -24.06 -12.65 9.23
CA GLN A 130 -25.01 -12.22 10.26
C GLN A 130 -25.02 -10.71 10.41
N THR A 131 -26.19 -10.15 10.64
CA THR A 131 -26.34 -8.73 10.94
C THR A 131 -26.53 -8.54 12.42
N PHE A 132 -25.67 -7.73 13.04
CA PHE A 132 -25.74 -7.43 14.48
C PHE A 132 -25.28 -5.99 14.78
N THR A 133 -25.31 -5.62 16.04
CA THR A 133 -24.92 -4.30 16.52
C THR A 133 -23.56 -4.37 17.22
N VAL A 134 -22.69 -3.43 16.88
CA VAL A 134 -21.42 -3.19 17.58
C VAL A 134 -21.36 -1.75 18.10
N GLY A 135 -20.66 -1.54 19.20
CA GLY A 135 -20.30 -0.20 19.67
C GLY A 135 -18.98 0.30 19.06
N ALA A 136 -18.62 1.50 19.43
CA ALA A 136 -17.36 2.12 19.02
C ALA A 136 -16.12 1.28 19.42
N PRO A 137 -16.01 0.74 20.64
CA PRO A 137 -14.87 -0.09 21.04
C PRO A 137 -14.70 -1.34 20.20
N GLU A 138 -15.80 -2.05 19.90
CA GLU A 138 -15.76 -3.29 19.11
C GLU A 138 -15.36 -2.99 17.64
N TYR A 139 -15.86 -1.86 17.08
CA TYR A 139 -15.43 -1.46 15.74
C TYR A 139 -13.94 -1.08 15.70
N CYS A 140 -13.45 -0.35 16.71
CA CYS A 140 -12.03 -0.04 16.85
C CYS A 140 -11.18 -1.32 17.01
N GLN A 141 -11.66 -2.32 17.74
CA GLN A 141 -10.98 -3.61 17.86
C GLN A 141 -10.86 -4.34 16.52
N GLN A 142 -11.86 -4.25 15.67
CA GLN A 142 -11.79 -4.80 14.28
C GLN A 142 -10.65 -4.16 13.47
N LEU A 143 -10.46 -2.85 13.61
CA LEU A 143 -9.36 -2.13 12.94
C LEU A 143 -8.00 -2.52 13.51
N GLN A 144 -7.89 -2.50 14.83
CA GLN A 144 -6.64 -2.76 15.55
C GLN A 144 -6.16 -4.19 15.34
N ARG A 145 -7.06 -5.17 15.45
CA ARG A 145 -6.71 -6.60 15.30
C ARG A 145 -6.09 -6.92 13.93
N ALA A 146 -6.60 -6.34 12.84
CA ALA A 146 -5.99 -6.50 11.52
C ALA A 146 -4.59 -5.86 11.46
N SER A 147 -4.43 -4.68 12.05
CA SER A 147 -3.14 -3.99 12.13
C SER A 147 -2.12 -4.75 12.97
N ASP A 148 -2.51 -5.25 14.15
CA ASP A 148 -1.62 -6.02 15.04
C ASP A 148 -1.14 -7.29 14.34
N ARG A 149 -2.03 -7.99 13.64
CA ARG A 149 -1.65 -9.18 12.89
C ARG A 149 -0.71 -8.86 11.74
N LEU A 150 -0.96 -7.81 10.97
CA LEU A 150 -0.05 -7.34 9.93
C LEU A 150 1.33 -7.00 10.51
N GLN A 151 1.39 -6.30 11.64
CA GLN A 151 2.65 -6.00 12.32
C GLN A 151 3.36 -7.27 12.77
N ALA A 152 2.64 -8.22 13.36
CA ALA A 152 3.21 -9.49 13.81
C ALA A 152 3.81 -10.31 12.66
N VAL A 153 3.14 -10.38 11.52
CA VAL A 153 3.61 -11.19 10.38
C VAL A 153 4.65 -10.48 9.52
N THR A 154 4.62 -9.15 9.44
CA THR A 154 5.51 -8.36 8.56
C THR A 154 6.72 -7.79 9.27
N GLY A 155 6.65 -7.63 10.60
CA GLY A 155 7.63 -6.87 11.39
C GLY A 155 7.56 -5.35 11.18
N LYS A 156 6.64 -4.84 10.35
CA LYS A 156 6.46 -3.42 10.08
C LYS A 156 5.18 -2.90 10.72
N LYS A 157 5.23 -1.72 11.36
CA LYS A 157 4.02 -1.03 11.83
C LYS A 157 3.17 -0.63 10.62
N PRO A 158 1.91 -1.11 10.51
CA PRO A 158 1.00 -0.67 9.45
C PRO A 158 0.72 0.83 9.52
N LEU A 159 0.31 1.39 8.40
CA LEU A 159 -0.16 2.77 8.35
C LEU A 159 -1.40 2.94 9.24
N PRO A 160 -1.55 4.07 9.95
CA PRO A 160 -2.75 4.38 10.73
C PRO A 160 -3.93 4.76 9.82
N LEU A 161 -4.16 3.89 8.83
CA LEU A 161 -5.18 4.04 7.80
C LEU A 161 -6.07 2.79 7.77
N PHE A 162 -7.29 2.96 7.32
CA PHE A 162 -8.17 1.83 7.04
C PHE A 162 -9.00 2.06 5.79
N ARG A 163 -9.49 0.98 5.21
CA ARG A 163 -10.54 1.01 4.19
C ARG A 163 -11.77 0.30 4.73
N ALA A 164 -12.92 0.96 4.65
CA ALA A 164 -14.18 0.32 5.03
C ALA A 164 -14.59 -0.69 3.94
N PRO A 165 -14.93 -1.95 4.30
CA PRO A 165 -15.42 -2.95 3.35
C PRO A 165 -16.56 -2.43 2.47
N GLY A 166 -16.42 -2.63 1.14
CA GLY A 166 -17.35 -2.10 0.13
C GLY A 166 -17.40 -0.58 0.03
N GLY A 167 -16.45 0.15 0.64
CA GLY A 167 -16.41 1.61 0.64
C GLY A 167 -17.55 2.29 1.41
N LYS A 168 -18.37 1.53 2.15
CA LYS A 168 -19.56 2.06 2.84
C LYS A 168 -19.20 2.66 4.18
N THR A 169 -19.51 3.94 4.37
CA THR A 169 -19.20 4.71 5.57
C THR A 169 -20.33 5.63 5.98
N SER A 170 -20.24 6.15 7.20
CA SER A 170 -21.00 7.30 7.69
C SER A 170 -20.09 8.30 8.39
N ALA A 171 -20.55 9.52 8.61
CA ALA A 171 -19.78 10.50 9.38
C ALA A 171 -19.48 10.00 10.80
N GLN A 172 -20.43 9.29 11.44
CA GLN A 172 -20.29 8.74 12.78
C GLN A 172 -19.24 7.61 12.82
N LEU A 173 -19.26 6.71 11.82
CA LEU A 173 -18.28 5.64 11.69
C LEU A 173 -16.87 6.20 11.49
N LEU A 174 -16.73 7.20 10.60
CA LEU A 174 -15.44 7.84 10.34
C LEU A 174 -14.89 8.58 11.55
N ALA A 175 -15.73 9.28 12.29
CA ALA A 175 -15.35 9.94 13.55
C ALA A 175 -14.90 8.91 14.59
N THR A 176 -15.60 7.79 14.70
CA THR A 176 -15.23 6.67 15.58
C THR A 176 -13.88 6.08 15.19
N ALA A 177 -13.66 5.74 13.94
CA ALA A 177 -12.39 5.20 13.48
C ALA A 177 -11.22 6.18 13.73
N LYS A 178 -11.46 7.49 13.53
CA LYS A 178 -10.46 8.52 13.79
C LYS A 178 -10.13 8.62 15.29
N SER A 179 -11.10 8.46 16.19
CA SER A 179 -10.86 8.48 17.65
C SER A 179 -10.02 7.30 18.13
N CYS A 180 -9.94 6.21 17.37
CA CYS A 180 -9.04 5.08 17.63
C CYS A 180 -7.78 5.08 16.73
N GLY A 181 -7.42 6.21 16.14
CA GLY A 181 -6.17 6.38 15.44
C GLY A 181 -6.19 5.95 13.95
N TYR A 182 -7.38 5.82 13.33
CA TYR A 182 -7.48 5.39 11.92
C TYR A 182 -8.20 6.40 11.06
N VAL A 183 -7.61 6.76 9.92
CA VAL A 183 -8.26 7.58 8.89
C VAL A 183 -8.66 6.71 7.70
N HIS A 184 -9.87 6.92 7.20
CA HIS A 184 -10.42 6.17 6.07
C HIS A 184 -9.79 6.56 4.74
N VAL A 185 -9.54 5.55 3.91
CA VAL A 185 -9.06 5.71 2.54
C VAL A 185 -10.08 5.10 1.57
N GLY A 186 -10.71 5.95 0.77
CA GLY A 186 -11.49 5.53 -0.39
C GLY A 186 -10.63 5.37 -1.64
N TRP A 187 -11.27 5.47 -2.78
CA TRP A 187 -10.63 5.48 -4.10
C TRP A 187 -11.27 6.53 -5.00
N ALA A 188 -10.54 6.95 -6.03
CA ALA A 188 -11.08 7.85 -7.04
C ALA A 188 -12.15 7.14 -7.89
N ALA A 189 -13.11 7.86 -8.44
CA ALA A 189 -14.13 7.27 -9.33
C ALA A 189 -13.48 6.53 -10.52
N ALA A 190 -12.40 7.09 -11.09
CA ALA A 190 -11.60 6.45 -12.12
C ALA A 190 -10.70 5.33 -11.58
N GLY A 191 -10.43 5.33 -10.28
CA GLY A 191 -9.57 4.38 -9.59
C GLY A 191 -10.26 3.07 -9.21
N PHE A 192 -11.58 2.96 -9.33
CA PHE A 192 -12.29 1.69 -9.24
C PHE A 192 -11.93 0.85 -10.48
N LEU A 193 -11.05 -0.13 -10.32
CA LEU A 193 -10.50 -0.89 -11.44
C LEU A 193 -11.42 -2.00 -11.96
N GLY A 194 -12.52 -2.28 -11.23
CA GLY A 194 -13.62 -3.13 -11.67
C GLY A 194 -13.34 -4.63 -11.65
N ASP A 195 -12.32 -5.07 -10.95
CA ASP A 195 -11.94 -6.47 -10.82
C ASP A 195 -13.01 -7.34 -10.12
N GLU A 196 -13.96 -6.72 -9.41
CA GLU A 196 -15.12 -7.38 -8.78
C GLU A 196 -16.38 -7.40 -9.66
N LEU A 197 -16.35 -6.74 -10.81
CA LEU A 197 -17.49 -6.71 -11.73
C LEU A 197 -17.61 -8.03 -12.51
N ALA A 198 -18.83 -8.40 -12.84
CA ALA A 198 -19.12 -9.63 -13.56
C ALA A 198 -18.47 -9.64 -14.96
N SER A 199 -17.72 -10.71 -15.27
CA SER A 199 -16.89 -10.80 -16.49
C SER A 199 -17.70 -10.78 -17.79
N ASP A 200 -18.92 -11.30 -17.76
CA ASP A 200 -19.86 -11.32 -18.91
C ASP A 200 -20.32 -9.93 -19.33
N LYS A 201 -20.33 -8.97 -18.38
CA LYS A 201 -20.76 -7.58 -18.62
C LYS A 201 -19.58 -6.62 -18.74
N PHE A 202 -18.48 -6.92 -18.08
CA PHE A 202 -17.32 -6.05 -17.98
C PHE A 202 -16.04 -6.85 -18.30
N SER A 203 -15.72 -6.94 -19.61
CA SER A 203 -14.51 -7.64 -20.04
C SER A 203 -13.24 -6.98 -19.52
N ASN A 204 -12.16 -7.75 -19.35
CA ASN A 204 -10.85 -7.23 -18.98
C ASN A 204 -10.37 -6.12 -19.93
N ALA A 205 -10.62 -6.27 -21.24
CA ALA A 205 -10.27 -5.26 -22.24
C ALA A 205 -11.02 -3.94 -22.02
N SER A 206 -12.32 -3.98 -21.70
CA SER A 206 -13.11 -2.78 -21.43
C SER A 206 -12.68 -2.08 -20.12
N LEU A 207 -12.36 -2.86 -19.08
CA LEU A 207 -11.85 -2.32 -17.82
C LEU A 207 -10.49 -1.64 -18.00
N LEU A 208 -9.57 -2.27 -18.73
CA LEU A 208 -8.26 -1.70 -19.05
C LEU A 208 -8.39 -0.40 -19.84
N ALA A 209 -9.19 -0.41 -20.91
CA ALA A 209 -9.40 0.77 -21.76
C ALA A 209 -10.00 1.95 -20.96
N LYS A 210 -10.98 1.67 -20.08
CA LYS A 210 -11.55 2.67 -19.18
C LYS A 210 -10.50 3.23 -18.22
N ALA A 211 -9.75 2.38 -17.55
CA ALA A 211 -8.73 2.79 -16.59
C ALA A 211 -7.66 3.66 -17.25
N LEU A 212 -7.12 3.21 -18.39
CA LEU A 212 -6.12 3.98 -19.14
C LEU A 212 -6.65 5.34 -19.63
N ARG A 213 -7.92 5.46 -19.98
CA ARG A 213 -8.53 6.73 -20.41
C ARG A 213 -8.78 7.69 -19.26
N ASP A 214 -9.29 7.19 -18.13
CA ASP A 214 -9.94 8.00 -17.11
C ASP A 214 -9.03 8.35 -15.92
N ILE A 215 -8.00 7.54 -15.61
CA ILE A 215 -7.09 7.78 -14.48
C ILE A 215 -6.30 9.09 -14.65
N ARG A 216 -6.21 9.83 -13.54
CA ARG A 216 -5.50 11.11 -13.45
C ARG A 216 -4.43 11.04 -12.34
N SER A 217 -3.50 12.01 -12.38
CA SER A 217 -2.52 12.18 -11.31
C SER A 217 -3.20 12.48 -9.98
N GLY A 218 -2.76 11.83 -8.93
CA GLY A 218 -3.34 11.91 -7.59
C GLY A 218 -4.41 10.85 -7.29
N ASP A 219 -4.86 10.08 -8.30
CA ASP A 219 -5.88 9.07 -8.09
C ASP A 219 -5.40 7.91 -7.21
N ILE A 220 -6.24 7.51 -6.27
CA ILE A 220 -6.11 6.25 -5.53
C ILE A 220 -6.84 5.19 -6.33
N LEU A 221 -6.10 4.14 -6.71
CA LEU A 221 -6.60 3.00 -7.48
C LEU A 221 -6.86 1.82 -6.55
N MET A 222 -7.94 1.07 -6.79
CA MET A 222 -8.34 -0.06 -5.95
C MET A 222 -8.64 -1.28 -6.81
N ALA A 223 -8.03 -2.40 -6.43
CA ALA A 223 -8.33 -3.76 -6.87
C ALA A 223 -8.11 -4.73 -5.70
N HIS A 224 -8.32 -6.03 -5.92
CA HIS A 224 -8.26 -7.06 -4.89
C HIS A 224 -7.22 -8.15 -5.24
N LEU A 225 -6.79 -8.88 -4.22
CA LEU A 225 -5.92 -10.06 -4.36
C LEU A 225 -6.72 -11.31 -4.75
N GLY A 226 -7.72 -11.11 -5.61
CA GLY A 226 -8.63 -12.10 -6.16
C GLY A 226 -10.06 -12.02 -5.61
N ILE A 227 -11.04 -12.17 -6.49
CA ILE A 227 -12.47 -12.03 -6.19
C ILE A 227 -13.21 -13.31 -6.58
N TRP A 228 -14.04 -13.82 -5.67
CA TRP A 228 -14.79 -15.06 -5.86
C TRP A 228 -15.80 -15.02 -7.01
N SER A 229 -16.39 -13.86 -7.26
CA SER A 229 -17.43 -13.71 -8.27
C SER A 229 -16.92 -13.56 -9.70
N ARG A 230 -15.61 -13.30 -9.90
CA ARG A 230 -15.06 -13.10 -11.23
C ARG A 230 -14.47 -14.37 -11.80
N GLN A 231 -15.03 -14.84 -12.92
CA GLN A 231 -14.59 -16.04 -13.63
C GLN A 231 -13.35 -15.79 -14.52
N ASP A 232 -13.27 -14.61 -15.14
CA ASP A 232 -12.14 -14.18 -15.99
C ASP A 232 -11.14 -13.37 -15.12
N PRO A 233 -9.99 -13.94 -14.74
CA PRO A 233 -9.07 -13.27 -13.81
C PRO A 233 -8.63 -11.89 -14.31
N TRP A 234 -8.84 -10.88 -13.48
CA TRP A 234 -8.41 -9.52 -13.77
C TRP A 234 -6.88 -9.41 -13.86
N ALA A 235 -6.13 -10.08 -13.00
CA ALA A 235 -4.68 -10.22 -13.09
C ALA A 235 -4.34 -11.60 -13.71
N PRO A 236 -3.43 -11.65 -14.71
CA PRO A 236 -2.55 -10.60 -15.21
C PRO A 236 -3.16 -9.70 -16.29
N ALA A 237 -4.34 -10.07 -16.83
CA ALA A 237 -4.90 -9.50 -18.05
C ALA A 237 -5.06 -7.96 -18.03
N VAL A 238 -5.33 -7.37 -16.87
CA VAL A 238 -5.48 -5.91 -16.71
C VAL A 238 -4.30 -5.31 -15.96
N LEU A 239 -3.82 -5.94 -14.88
CA LEU A 239 -2.82 -5.33 -14.00
C LEU A 239 -1.54 -4.95 -14.77
N GLU A 240 -0.93 -5.89 -15.47
CA GLU A 240 0.36 -5.64 -16.12
C GLU A 240 0.25 -4.61 -17.27
N PRO A 241 -0.72 -4.73 -18.21
CA PRO A 241 -0.93 -3.70 -19.23
C PRO A 241 -1.29 -2.32 -18.65
N LEU A 242 -2.00 -2.26 -17.52
CA LEU A 242 -2.31 -1.01 -16.83
C LEU A 242 -1.04 -0.33 -16.31
N LEU A 243 -0.16 -1.08 -15.64
CA LEU A 243 1.11 -0.53 -15.14
C LEU A 243 1.96 0.00 -16.29
N VAL A 244 2.10 -0.77 -17.37
CA VAL A 244 2.85 -0.37 -18.57
C VAL A 244 2.24 0.88 -19.20
N GLY A 245 0.93 0.87 -19.45
CA GLY A 245 0.24 1.99 -20.08
C GLY A 245 0.25 3.28 -19.27
N LEU A 246 0.13 3.21 -17.96
CA LEU A 246 0.24 4.39 -17.10
C LEU A 246 1.68 4.93 -17.09
N LYS A 247 2.70 4.08 -16.96
CA LYS A 247 4.10 4.49 -17.03
C LYS A 247 4.45 5.14 -18.38
N ALA A 248 3.97 4.58 -19.49
CA ALA A 248 4.17 5.16 -20.82
C ALA A 248 3.56 6.56 -20.97
N ARG A 249 2.54 6.89 -20.15
CA ARG A 249 1.92 8.23 -20.07
C ARG A 249 2.60 9.15 -19.04
N GLY A 250 3.72 8.73 -18.46
CA GLY A 250 4.51 9.50 -17.50
C GLY A 250 3.98 9.42 -16.06
N PHE A 251 3.07 8.50 -15.74
CA PHE A 251 2.68 8.26 -14.36
C PHE A 251 3.75 7.47 -13.61
N CYS A 252 3.83 7.70 -12.31
CA CYS A 252 4.64 6.95 -11.36
C CYS A 252 3.76 6.46 -10.20
N PHE A 253 4.18 5.37 -9.60
CA PHE A 253 3.44 4.72 -8.53
C PHE A 253 4.08 5.04 -7.18
N ALA A 254 3.28 5.53 -6.24
CA ALA A 254 3.68 5.85 -4.87
C ALA A 254 2.76 5.13 -3.87
N THR A 255 3.19 5.05 -2.61
CA THR A 255 2.36 4.50 -1.54
C THR A 255 1.54 5.60 -0.85
N LEU A 256 0.53 5.21 -0.08
CA LEU A 256 -0.32 6.17 0.64
C LEU A 256 0.45 6.98 1.70
N ARG A 257 1.63 6.53 2.11
CA ARG A 257 2.54 7.32 2.96
C ARG A 257 2.90 8.67 2.32
N GLU A 258 2.97 8.71 1.01
CA GLU A 258 3.34 9.89 0.23
C GLU A 258 2.13 10.72 -0.21
N HIS A 259 0.90 10.17 -0.08
CA HIS A 259 -0.31 10.83 -0.56
C HIS A 259 -0.59 12.13 0.22
N PRO A 260 -0.82 13.27 -0.45
CA PRO A 260 -0.98 14.58 0.20
C PRO A 260 -2.03 14.63 1.32
N ALA A 261 -3.15 13.92 1.17
CA ALA A 261 -4.22 13.88 2.16
C ALA A 261 -3.88 13.06 3.41
N TYR A 262 -2.90 12.13 3.35
CA TYR A 262 -2.62 11.19 4.43
C TYR A 262 -1.23 11.33 5.05
N ARG A 263 -0.26 11.88 4.30
CA ARG A 263 1.14 11.94 4.73
C ARG A 263 1.35 12.58 6.10
N ALA A 264 0.63 13.65 6.42
CA ALA A 264 0.75 14.32 7.71
C ALA A 264 0.24 13.44 8.85
N TRP A 265 -0.91 12.78 8.67
CA TRP A 265 -1.48 11.83 9.64
C TRP A 265 -0.57 10.62 9.85
N VAL A 266 -0.07 10.05 8.75
CA VAL A 266 0.85 8.91 8.79
C VAL A 266 2.16 9.27 9.49
N ALA A 267 2.71 10.46 9.24
CA ALA A 267 3.93 10.93 9.89
C ALA A 267 3.74 11.16 11.39
N ALA A 268 2.54 11.58 11.83
CA ALA A 268 2.20 11.74 13.24
C ALA A 268 1.96 10.39 13.98
N GLY A 269 1.79 9.29 13.24
CA GLY A 269 1.59 7.95 13.82
C GLY A 269 0.14 7.61 14.11
N GLY A 270 -0.83 8.45 13.67
CA GLY A 270 -2.26 8.29 13.86
C GLY A 270 -2.83 9.13 14.97
#